data_a8cbc0b9c4fc20b94241202811ba60ef
#
_entry.id   a8cbc0b9c4fc20b94241202811ba60ef
#
_cell.length_a   1.000
_cell.length_b   1.000
_cell.length_c   1.000
_cell.angle_alpha   90.00
_cell.angle_beta   90.00
_cell.angle_gamma   90.00
#
_symmetry.space_group_name_H-M   'P 1'
#
loop_
_entity.id
_entity.type
_entity.pdbx_description
1 polymer ?
#
loop_
_entity_poly.entity_id
_entity_poly.type
_entity_poly.pdbx_seq_one_letter_code
_entity_poly.pdbx_strand_id
1 'polypeptide(L)'
;MRKPNQADAELLIRLYELRREPELRKARAWFLTEFKVQSWDEIKIGYLQHSERDRWFRQVVTYWEMVATLVNRGVLHPDLLFDSTGEDVVTWERCKPWIEGARASIRPTYLYQFERLVKDHLAFRARTLAASNTGKNGGSANGRSRTRKSARARAR
;
A
#
# COMPACT_ATOMS: atom_id res chain seq x y z
N MET A 1 14.84 12.25 4.44
CA MET A 1 14.33 10.93 4.89
C MET A 1 15.51 10.02 5.15
N ARG A 2 15.58 9.26 6.26
CA ARG A 2 16.66 8.29 6.50
C ARG A 2 16.64 7.18 5.45
N LYS A 3 17.77 6.51 5.23
CA LYS A 3 17.79 5.29 4.41
C LYS A 3 17.25 4.10 5.20
N PRO A 4 16.63 3.10 4.54
CA PRO A 4 16.30 1.83 5.19
C PRO A 4 17.54 1.17 5.80
N ASN A 5 17.36 0.45 6.88
CA ASN A 5 18.43 -0.30 7.55
C ASN A 5 18.00 -1.74 7.87
N GLN A 6 18.89 -2.51 8.49
CA GLN A 6 18.64 -3.92 8.80
C GLN A 6 17.43 -4.10 9.73
N ALA A 7 17.24 -3.24 10.73
CA ALA A 7 16.10 -3.33 11.64
C ALA A 7 14.76 -3.11 10.91
N ASP A 8 14.72 -2.24 9.89
CA ASP A 8 13.55 -2.09 9.03
C ASP A 8 13.23 -3.38 8.27
N ALA A 9 14.26 -4.05 7.73
CA ALA A 9 14.09 -5.30 7.00
C ALA A 9 13.61 -6.44 7.92
N GLU A 10 14.20 -6.58 9.09
CA GLU A 10 13.78 -7.57 10.09
C GLU A 10 12.33 -7.35 10.54
N LEU A 11 11.94 -6.10 10.80
CA LEU A 11 10.57 -5.76 11.15
C LEU A 11 9.60 -6.06 10.01
N LEU A 12 9.95 -5.72 8.76
CA LEU A 12 9.12 -6.02 7.60
C LEU A 12 8.91 -7.53 7.43
N ILE A 13 9.97 -8.33 7.57
CA ILE A 13 9.88 -9.80 7.50
C ILE A 13 8.95 -10.32 8.61
N ARG A 14 9.07 -9.79 9.84
CA ARG A 14 8.19 -10.18 10.96
C ARG A 14 6.72 -9.84 10.68
N LEU A 15 6.43 -8.69 10.12
CA LEU A 15 5.07 -8.33 9.70
C LEU A 15 4.56 -9.26 8.60
N TYR A 16 5.43 -9.67 7.68
CA TYR A 16 5.08 -10.63 6.64
C TYR A 16 4.79 -12.03 7.20
N GLU A 17 5.54 -12.48 8.21
CA GLU A 17 5.27 -13.74 8.93
C GLU A 17 3.90 -13.70 9.62
N LEU A 18 3.57 -12.60 10.32
CA LEU A 18 2.26 -12.41 10.94
C LEU A 18 1.11 -12.49 9.92
N ARG A 19 1.30 -11.96 8.70
CA ARG A 19 0.31 -12.06 7.63
C ARG A 19 0.06 -13.49 7.16
N ARG A 20 1.02 -14.39 7.35
CA ARG A 20 0.96 -15.82 6.98
C ARG A 20 0.41 -16.69 8.11
N GLU A 21 0.24 -16.14 9.30
CA GLU A 21 -0.42 -16.84 10.41
C GLU A 21 -1.80 -17.32 9.95
N PRO A 22 -2.21 -18.57 10.25
CA PRO A 22 -3.39 -19.20 9.66
C PRO A 22 -4.68 -18.40 9.80
N GLU A 23 -4.96 -17.84 10.99
CA GLU A 23 -6.20 -17.09 11.23
C GLU A 23 -6.20 -15.74 10.51
N LEU A 24 -5.10 -15.00 10.56
CA LEU A 24 -4.99 -13.73 9.85
C LEU A 24 -5.03 -13.95 8.32
N ARG A 25 -4.45 -15.03 7.83
CA ARG A 25 -4.52 -15.39 6.40
C ARG A 25 -5.95 -15.66 5.94
N LYS A 26 -6.75 -16.40 6.74
CA LYS A 26 -8.17 -16.61 6.48
C LYS A 26 -8.95 -15.30 6.52
N ALA A 27 -8.73 -14.49 7.57
CA ALA A 27 -9.39 -13.20 7.74
C ALA A 27 -9.12 -12.27 6.54
N ARG A 28 -7.88 -12.19 6.06
CA ARG A 28 -7.50 -11.40 4.89
C ARG A 28 -8.14 -11.91 3.60
N ALA A 29 -8.12 -13.22 3.38
CA ALA A 29 -8.76 -13.82 2.21
C ALA A 29 -10.26 -13.48 2.19
N TRP A 30 -10.97 -13.69 3.28
CA TRP A 30 -12.36 -13.30 3.42
C TRP A 30 -12.59 -11.80 3.20
N PHE A 31 -11.79 -10.95 3.83
CA PHE A 31 -11.94 -9.49 3.73
C PHE A 31 -11.76 -9.01 2.28
N LEU A 32 -10.82 -9.60 1.55
CA LEU A 32 -10.53 -9.21 0.16
C LEU A 32 -11.51 -9.78 -0.86
N THR A 33 -12.19 -10.90 -0.57
CA THR A 33 -13.06 -11.57 -1.54
C THR A 33 -14.55 -11.40 -1.23
N GLU A 34 -14.95 -11.50 0.03
CA GLU A 34 -16.35 -11.58 0.44
C GLU A 34 -16.85 -10.30 1.14
N PHE A 35 -16.00 -9.58 1.85
CA PHE A 35 -16.38 -8.36 2.57
C PHE A 35 -16.65 -7.21 1.59
N LYS A 36 -17.92 -6.95 1.29
CA LYS A 36 -18.39 -5.93 0.32
C LYS A 36 -19.41 -4.98 0.95
N VAL A 37 -19.12 -4.52 2.15
CA VAL A 37 -20.02 -3.67 2.93
C VAL A 37 -19.97 -2.23 2.42
N GLN A 38 -21.14 -1.59 2.33
CA GLN A 38 -21.30 -0.24 1.81
C GLN A 38 -21.60 0.81 2.88
N SER A 39 -21.90 0.39 4.13
CA SER A 39 -22.22 1.31 5.23
C SER A 39 -21.78 0.77 6.59
N TRP A 40 -21.63 1.68 7.53
CA TRP A 40 -21.37 1.30 8.93
C TRP A 40 -22.55 0.55 9.56
N ASP A 41 -23.77 0.84 9.16
CA ASP A 41 -24.96 0.15 9.68
C ASP A 41 -24.97 -1.32 9.28
N GLU A 42 -24.55 -1.67 8.06
CA GLU A 42 -24.37 -3.05 7.66
C GLU A 42 -23.34 -3.78 8.53
N ILE A 43 -22.25 -3.10 8.92
CA ILE A 43 -21.24 -3.67 9.83
C ILE A 43 -21.85 -3.93 11.21
N LYS A 44 -22.58 -2.97 11.77
CA LYS A 44 -23.22 -3.13 13.08
C LYS A 44 -24.17 -4.32 13.11
N ILE A 45 -24.96 -4.49 12.07
CA ILE A 45 -25.97 -5.56 11.99
C ILE A 45 -25.32 -6.92 11.69
N GLY A 46 -24.38 -6.98 10.75
CA GLY A 46 -23.87 -8.24 10.19
C GLY A 46 -22.59 -8.75 10.81
N TYR A 47 -21.78 -7.88 11.44
CA TYR A 47 -20.41 -8.26 11.80
C TYR A 47 -20.02 -7.96 13.25
N LEU A 48 -20.68 -7.03 13.96
CA LEU A 48 -20.33 -6.70 15.36
C LEU A 48 -21.04 -7.57 16.40
N GLN A 49 -21.20 -8.87 16.15
CA GLN A 49 -21.97 -9.76 17.02
C GLN A 49 -21.13 -10.89 17.61
N HIS A 50 -19.85 -10.64 17.88
CA HIS A 50 -18.90 -11.64 18.41
C HIS A 50 -18.79 -12.91 17.54
N SER A 51 -19.15 -12.82 16.26
CA SER A 51 -19.06 -13.89 15.28
C SER A 51 -17.61 -14.11 14.81
N GLU A 52 -17.36 -15.18 14.09
CA GLU A 52 -16.07 -15.41 13.43
C GLU A 52 -15.72 -14.27 12.45
N ARG A 53 -16.73 -13.76 11.74
CA ARG A 53 -16.58 -12.63 10.81
C ARG A 53 -16.22 -11.32 11.53
N ASP A 54 -16.76 -11.07 12.73
CA ASP A 54 -16.35 -9.96 13.58
C ASP A 54 -14.87 -10.07 13.97
N ARG A 55 -14.40 -11.25 14.36
CA ARG A 55 -12.98 -11.48 14.66
C ARG A 55 -12.10 -11.20 13.44
N TRP A 56 -12.46 -11.73 12.27
CA TRP A 56 -11.74 -11.52 11.04
C TRP A 56 -11.70 -10.05 10.61
N PHE A 57 -12.83 -9.36 10.69
CA PHE A 57 -12.91 -7.92 10.45
C PHE A 57 -11.93 -7.16 11.33
N ARG A 58 -11.97 -7.38 12.64
CA ARG A 58 -11.08 -6.73 13.60
C ARG A 58 -9.61 -7.06 13.35
N GLN A 59 -9.28 -8.32 13.09
CA GLN A 59 -7.91 -8.73 12.80
C GLN A 59 -7.33 -7.98 11.60
N VAL A 60 -8.08 -7.85 10.50
CA VAL A 60 -7.59 -7.17 9.30
C VAL A 60 -7.39 -5.67 9.54
N VAL A 61 -8.41 -4.99 10.08
CA VAL A 61 -8.32 -3.54 10.24
C VAL A 61 -7.31 -3.12 11.32
N THR A 62 -7.21 -3.88 12.41
CA THR A 62 -6.21 -3.58 13.47
C THR A 62 -4.80 -3.94 13.04
N TYR A 63 -4.61 -4.99 12.23
CA TYR A 63 -3.31 -5.30 11.65
C TYR A 63 -2.79 -4.12 10.82
N TRP A 64 -3.60 -3.59 9.90
CA TRP A 64 -3.16 -2.47 9.05
C TRP A 64 -3.01 -1.16 9.82
N GLU A 65 -3.83 -0.90 10.83
CA GLU A 65 -3.66 0.26 11.71
C GLU A 65 -2.35 0.18 12.51
N MET A 66 -1.96 -1.02 12.98
CA MET A 66 -0.68 -1.25 13.64
C MET A 66 0.50 -1.03 12.69
N VAL A 67 0.47 -1.64 11.49
CA VAL A 67 1.52 -1.46 10.47
C VAL A 67 1.68 0.02 10.12
N ALA A 68 0.55 0.70 9.90
CA ALA A 68 0.51 2.12 9.61
C ALA A 68 1.12 2.97 10.73
N THR A 69 0.84 2.61 11.98
CA THR A 69 1.43 3.28 13.14
C THR A 69 2.95 3.16 13.14
N LEU A 70 3.49 1.97 12.87
CA LEU A 70 4.94 1.75 12.79
C LEU A 70 5.60 2.60 11.70
N VAL A 71 4.97 2.69 10.54
CA VAL A 71 5.47 3.53 9.42
C VAL A 71 5.36 5.02 9.75
N ASN A 72 4.18 5.47 10.17
CA ASN A 72 3.92 6.89 10.42
C ASN A 72 4.73 7.46 11.60
N ARG A 73 5.19 6.59 12.51
CA ARG A 73 6.10 6.94 13.63
C ARG A 73 7.57 6.79 13.27
N GLY A 74 7.90 6.40 12.03
CA GLY A 74 9.27 6.26 11.55
C GLY A 74 10.02 5.04 12.09
N VAL A 75 9.31 4.08 12.70
CA VAL A 75 9.87 2.81 13.20
C VAL A 75 10.17 1.88 12.02
N LEU A 76 9.27 1.82 11.04
CA LEU A 76 9.45 1.10 9.77
C LEU A 76 9.61 2.10 8.63
N HIS A 77 10.63 1.89 7.79
CA HIS A 77 10.86 2.75 6.62
C HIS A 77 9.72 2.58 5.59
N PRO A 78 9.04 3.67 5.18
CA PRO A 78 7.88 3.59 4.31
C PRO A 78 8.17 2.96 2.95
N ASP A 79 9.29 3.30 2.30
CA ASP A 79 9.60 2.82 0.96
C ASP A 79 9.72 1.29 0.93
N LEU A 80 10.31 0.67 1.98
CA LEU A 80 10.38 -0.80 2.08
C LEU A 80 8.99 -1.44 2.11
N LEU A 81 8.05 -0.87 2.85
CA LEU A 81 6.69 -1.37 2.88
C LEU A 81 6.01 -1.16 1.54
N PHE A 82 6.11 0.04 0.96
CA PHE A 82 5.42 0.42 -0.28
C PHE A 82 5.90 -0.39 -1.50
N ASP A 83 7.19 -0.72 -1.54
CA ASP A 83 7.75 -1.59 -2.58
C ASP A 83 7.36 -3.07 -2.40
N SER A 84 7.05 -3.50 -1.17
CA SER A 84 6.81 -4.91 -0.85
C SER A 84 5.35 -5.35 -0.95
N THR A 85 4.38 -4.44 -0.90
CA THR A 85 2.95 -4.78 -0.87
C THR A 85 2.08 -3.72 -1.53
N GLY A 86 0.87 -4.10 -1.91
CA GLY A 86 -0.19 -3.19 -2.34
C GLY A 86 -1.53 -3.53 -1.70
N GLU A 87 -1.50 -4.48 -0.76
CA GLU A 87 -2.73 -4.95 -0.11
C GLU A 87 -3.34 -3.90 0.82
N ASP A 88 -2.51 -3.04 1.40
CA ASP A 88 -2.95 -1.88 2.19
C ASP A 88 -3.92 -0.99 1.41
N VAL A 89 -3.58 -0.68 0.16
CA VAL A 89 -4.44 0.15 -0.73
C VAL A 89 -5.75 -0.55 -1.02
N VAL A 90 -5.70 -1.85 -1.40
CA VAL A 90 -6.92 -2.62 -1.71
C VAL A 90 -7.81 -2.79 -0.47
N THR A 91 -7.20 -3.02 0.70
CA THR A 91 -7.92 -3.13 1.96
C THR A 91 -8.59 -1.81 2.33
N TRP A 92 -7.90 -0.69 2.14
CA TRP A 92 -8.45 0.64 2.43
C TRP A 92 -9.64 0.99 1.52
N GLU A 93 -9.58 0.64 0.24
CA GLU A 93 -10.72 0.84 -0.67
C GLU A 93 -12.02 0.20 -0.14
N ARG A 94 -11.91 -0.93 0.56
CA ARG A 94 -13.05 -1.59 1.21
C ARG A 94 -13.46 -0.94 2.54
N CYS A 95 -12.60 -0.12 3.12
CA CYS A 95 -12.93 0.64 4.33
C CYS A 95 -13.67 1.95 4.04
N LYS A 96 -13.41 2.57 2.88
CA LYS A 96 -13.96 3.88 2.52
C LYS A 96 -15.48 4.01 2.67
N PRO A 97 -16.31 3.04 2.25
CA PRO A 97 -17.76 3.21 2.32
C PRO A 97 -18.33 3.35 3.73
N TRP A 98 -17.66 2.83 4.73
CA TRP A 98 -18.18 2.77 6.10
C TRP A 98 -17.35 3.53 7.13
N ILE A 99 -16.16 4.02 6.76
CA ILE A 99 -15.22 4.58 7.75
C ILE A 99 -15.77 5.81 8.49
N GLU A 100 -16.51 6.69 7.80
CA GLU A 100 -17.06 7.88 8.43
C GLU A 100 -18.14 7.53 9.46
N GLY A 101 -18.99 6.54 9.17
CA GLY A 101 -19.94 6.02 10.14
C GLY A 101 -19.27 5.38 11.37
N ALA A 102 -18.16 4.66 11.16
CA ALA A 102 -17.36 4.13 12.25
C ALA A 102 -16.73 5.23 13.11
N ARG A 103 -16.22 6.30 12.49
CA ARG A 103 -15.66 7.46 13.21
C ARG A 103 -16.69 8.19 14.04
N ALA A 104 -17.88 8.35 13.53
CA ALA A 104 -19.00 8.93 14.27
C ALA A 104 -19.45 8.06 15.45
N SER A 105 -19.38 6.73 15.33
CA SER A 105 -19.89 5.78 16.34
C SER A 105 -18.85 5.36 17.38
N ILE A 106 -17.58 5.16 16.98
CA ILE A 106 -16.54 4.62 17.84
C ILE A 106 -15.66 5.74 18.39
N ARG A 107 -14.96 6.44 17.49
CA ARG A 107 -14.07 7.57 17.78
C ARG A 107 -13.65 8.29 16.50
N PRO A 108 -13.43 9.60 16.51
CA PRO A 108 -13.04 10.38 15.31
C PRO A 108 -11.71 9.93 14.69
N THR A 109 -10.81 9.31 15.45
CA THR A 109 -9.49 8.86 15.00
C THR A 109 -9.45 7.38 14.58
N TYR A 110 -10.61 6.74 14.38
CA TYR A 110 -10.67 5.33 14.01
C TYR A 110 -10.02 5.10 12.65
N LEU A 111 -9.03 4.19 12.59
CA LEU A 111 -8.19 3.87 11.41
C LEU A 111 -7.51 5.11 10.77
N TYR A 112 -7.19 6.12 11.57
CA TYR A 112 -6.54 7.33 11.09
C TYR A 112 -5.12 7.08 10.57
N GLN A 113 -4.36 6.23 11.26
CA GLN A 113 -3.00 5.90 10.83
C GLN A 113 -3.02 5.12 9.52
N PHE A 114 -3.97 4.21 9.37
CA PHE A 114 -4.13 3.43 8.15
C PHE A 114 -4.51 4.31 6.94
N GLU A 115 -5.44 5.22 7.10
CA GLU A 115 -5.78 6.19 6.05
C GLU A 115 -4.56 6.99 5.60
N ARG A 116 -3.78 7.50 6.56
CA ARG A 116 -2.58 8.29 6.28
C ARG A 116 -1.54 7.45 5.53
N LEU A 117 -1.28 6.22 5.96
CA LEU A 117 -0.37 5.29 5.29
C LEU A 117 -0.74 5.14 3.82
N VAL A 118 -2.02 4.88 3.53
CA VAL A 118 -2.48 4.66 2.16
C VAL A 118 -2.35 5.92 1.30
N LYS A 119 -2.65 7.10 1.83
CA LYS A 119 -2.41 8.37 1.14
C LYS A 119 -0.94 8.53 0.75
N ASP A 120 -0.02 8.25 1.67
CA ASP A 120 1.43 8.34 1.44
C ASP A 120 1.90 7.28 0.44
N HIS A 121 1.36 6.05 0.48
CA HIS A 121 1.66 4.99 -0.49
C HIS A 121 1.21 5.37 -1.91
N LEU A 122 0.00 5.89 -2.08
CA LEU A 122 -0.48 6.36 -3.39
C LEU A 122 0.38 7.50 -3.95
N ALA A 123 0.80 8.44 -3.10
CA ALA A 123 1.72 9.50 -3.48
C ALA A 123 3.11 8.96 -3.87
N PHE A 124 3.61 7.95 -3.16
CA PHE A 124 4.85 7.26 -3.51
C PHE A 124 4.76 6.62 -4.90
N ARG A 125 3.71 5.87 -5.19
CA ARG A 125 3.48 5.25 -6.51
C ARG A 125 3.42 6.28 -7.64
N ALA A 126 2.72 7.39 -7.43
CA ALA A 126 2.63 8.46 -8.42
C ALA A 126 4.00 9.05 -8.76
N ARG A 127 4.86 9.28 -7.75
CA ARG A 127 6.24 9.79 -7.94
C ARG A 127 7.11 8.78 -8.69
N THR A 128 7.04 7.49 -8.34
CA THR A 128 7.80 6.43 -8.99
C THR A 128 7.45 6.29 -10.46
N LEU A 129 6.15 6.34 -10.78
CA LEU A 129 5.67 6.30 -12.18
C LEU A 129 6.13 7.52 -12.98
N ALA A 130 6.07 8.73 -12.41
CA ALA A 130 6.54 9.94 -13.07
C ALA A 130 8.05 9.88 -13.39
N ALA A 131 8.86 9.40 -12.44
CA ALA A 131 10.31 9.23 -12.61
C ALA A 131 10.64 8.22 -13.71
N SER A 132 9.91 7.08 -13.77
CA SER A 132 10.12 6.05 -14.80
C SER A 132 9.80 6.54 -16.22
N ASN A 133 8.78 7.41 -16.36
CA ASN A 133 8.40 7.97 -17.65
C ASN A 133 9.40 9.02 -18.15
N THR A 134 9.99 9.80 -17.27
CA THR A 134 11.03 10.80 -17.61
C THR A 134 12.30 10.12 -18.11
N GLY A 135 12.71 8.99 -17.52
CA GLY A 135 13.87 8.21 -17.95
C GLY A 135 13.72 7.57 -19.34
N LYS A 136 12.50 7.22 -19.74
CA LYS A 136 12.24 6.65 -21.08
C LYS A 136 12.30 7.69 -22.21
N ASN A 137 11.95 8.93 -21.95
CA ASN A 137 11.98 10.00 -22.95
C ASN A 137 13.40 10.59 -23.16
N GLY A 138 14.32 10.47 -22.22
CA GLY A 138 15.70 10.93 -22.34
C GLY A 138 16.62 10.01 -23.18
N GLY A 139 16.26 8.75 -23.38
CA GLY A 139 17.08 7.78 -24.12
C GLY A 139 16.92 7.79 -25.64
N SER A 140 15.89 8.43 -26.18
CA SER A 140 15.59 8.41 -27.63
C SER A 140 16.23 9.55 -28.44
N ALA A 141 16.82 10.56 -27.80
CA ALA A 141 17.36 11.73 -28.51
C ALA A 141 18.83 11.61 -28.94
N ASN A 142 19.56 10.57 -28.52
CA ASN A 142 21.03 10.47 -28.78
C ASN A 142 21.42 9.42 -29.84
N GLY A 143 20.46 8.86 -30.60
CA GLY A 143 20.71 7.82 -31.64
C GLY A 143 20.71 8.31 -33.08
N ARG A 144 20.52 9.58 -33.41
CA ARG A 144 20.34 10.05 -34.78
C ARG A 144 21.41 11.02 -35.32
N SER A 145 22.62 11.07 -34.77
CA SER A 145 23.65 12.01 -35.25
C SER A 145 25.00 11.37 -35.63
N ARG A 146 25.09 10.08 -35.96
CA ARG A 146 26.37 9.42 -36.30
C ARG A 146 26.41 8.64 -37.63
N THR A 147 25.55 8.94 -38.60
CA THR A 147 25.61 8.33 -39.93
C THR A 147 25.40 9.36 -41.04
N ARG A 148 26.27 10.39 -41.08
CA ARG A 148 26.38 11.29 -42.26
C ARG A 148 27.75 11.97 -42.36
N LYS A 149 28.88 11.18 -42.31
CA LYS A 149 30.21 11.70 -42.71
C LYS A 149 31.15 10.53 -43.08
N SER A 150 30.83 9.74 -44.08
CA SER A 150 31.87 8.93 -44.80
C SER A 150 31.42 8.50 -46.19
N ALA A 151 30.97 9.42 -47.02
CA ALA A 151 30.73 9.18 -48.45
C ALA A 151 31.19 10.40 -49.24
N ARG A 152 32.48 10.81 -49.12
CA ARG A 152 33.11 11.76 -50.04
C ARG A 152 34.63 11.71 -49.90
N ALA A 153 35.27 10.61 -50.28
CA ALA A 153 36.69 10.53 -50.60
C ALA A 153 37.04 9.25 -51.36
N ARG A 154 36.51 9.07 -52.58
CA ARG A 154 37.11 8.18 -53.62
C ARG A 154 36.54 8.60 -54.97
N ALA A 155 37.08 9.65 -55.53
CA ALA A 155 37.08 9.95 -56.98
C ALA A 155 38.13 11.04 -57.24
N ARG A 156 39.40 10.61 -57.37
CA ARG A 156 40.40 11.16 -58.30
C ARG A 156 41.62 10.27 -58.27
#